data_0789238fe9e5b1bc1c890f4127129f6f
#
_entry.id   0789238fe9e5b1bc1c890f4127129f6f
#
_cell.length_a   1.000
_cell.length_b   1.000
_cell.length_c   1.000
_cell.angle_alpha   90.00
_cell.angle_beta   90.00
_cell.angle_gamma   90.00
#
_symmetry.space_group_name_H-M   'P 1'
#
loop_
_entity.id
_entity.type
_entity.pdbx_description
1 polymer ?
#
loop_
_entity_poly.entity_id
_entity_poly.type
_entity_poly.pdbx_seq_one_letter_code
_entity_poly.pdbx_strand_id
1 'polypeptide(L)'
;MKKLVIFDLDGTLTNTVPDIEDNVNKTMRKFGYPEITADEARRFVGNGAKILIERSLKGVIPENFDEIVAFYNDSYNFCGSPKTCVYDGMSELLKELKADGYLLAVVSNKPQDGTTEVIRKFFGDGLFDYVYGQREGVKTKPSKEPVEIVLKALSVEKRDAVYVGDSEVDALTAKNSGLYGISVLWGFREKELLVENGATVFAATARELREKIENYFVNL
;
A
#
# COMPACT_ATOMS: atom_id res chain seq x y z
N MET A 1 -14.08 -23.32 -0.38
CA MET A 1 -14.01 -22.06 0.35
C MET A 1 -13.03 -21.15 -0.41
N LYS A 2 -13.40 -19.90 -0.71
CA LYS A 2 -12.50 -18.96 -1.38
C LYS A 2 -11.57 -18.38 -0.31
N LYS A 3 -10.26 -18.46 -0.50
CA LYS A 3 -9.26 -17.85 0.39
C LYS A 3 -8.73 -16.57 -0.27
N LEU A 4 -8.76 -15.43 0.40
CA LEU A 4 -8.34 -14.14 -0.13
C LEU A 4 -7.18 -13.57 0.66
N VAL A 5 -6.16 -13.09 -0.07
CA VAL A 5 -5.08 -12.28 0.51
C VAL A 5 -5.16 -10.88 -0.08
N ILE A 6 -5.35 -9.88 0.78
CA ILE A 6 -5.39 -8.47 0.42
C ILE A 6 -4.04 -7.85 0.79
N PHE A 7 -3.39 -7.21 -0.14
CA PHE A 7 -2.09 -6.54 0.06
C PHE A 7 -2.22 -5.03 -0.04
N ASP A 8 -1.48 -4.30 0.77
CA ASP A 8 -1.09 -2.95 0.40
C ASP A 8 -0.06 -2.98 -0.73
N LEU A 9 0.21 -1.84 -1.36
CA LEU A 9 1.12 -1.71 -2.49
C LEU A 9 2.47 -1.14 -2.07
N ASP A 10 2.47 0.14 -1.67
CA ASP A 10 3.68 0.95 -1.43
C ASP A 10 4.29 0.59 -0.07
N GLY A 11 5.45 -0.08 -0.04
CA GLY A 11 6.08 -0.59 1.18
C GLY A 11 5.79 -2.06 1.47
N THR A 12 4.79 -2.64 0.81
CA THR A 12 4.40 -4.05 1.00
C THR A 12 4.78 -4.90 -0.20
N LEU A 13 4.26 -4.59 -1.38
CA LEU A 13 4.59 -5.28 -2.64
C LEU A 13 5.79 -4.67 -3.34
N THR A 14 5.90 -3.34 -3.30
CA THR A 14 6.92 -2.57 -4.03
C THR A 14 7.55 -1.50 -3.15
N ASN A 15 8.87 -1.29 -3.32
CA ASN A 15 9.58 -0.15 -2.77
C ASN A 15 9.46 1.03 -3.74
N THR A 16 8.54 1.93 -3.47
CA THR A 16 8.24 3.11 -4.30
C THR A 16 8.84 4.40 -3.77
N VAL A 17 9.45 4.39 -2.58
CA VAL A 17 9.99 5.60 -1.93
C VAL A 17 10.93 6.38 -2.82
N PRO A 18 11.89 5.79 -3.57
CA PRO A 18 12.82 6.56 -4.36
C PRO A 18 12.15 7.40 -5.47
N ASP A 19 11.10 6.87 -6.10
CA ASP A 19 10.36 7.61 -7.13
C ASP A 19 9.39 8.63 -6.53
N ILE A 20 8.82 8.32 -5.36
CA ILE A 20 7.98 9.26 -4.62
C ILE A 20 8.82 10.47 -4.17
N GLU A 21 10.01 10.24 -3.60
CA GLU A 21 10.95 11.29 -3.22
C GLU A 21 11.29 12.20 -4.40
N ASP A 22 11.68 11.61 -5.54
CA ASP A 22 12.03 12.38 -6.75
C ASP A 22 10.86 13.27 -7.20
N ASN A 23 9.64 12.74 -7.19
CA ASN A 23 8.47 13.50 -7.62
C ASN A 23 8.04 14.56 -6.62
N VAL A 24 8.13 14.28 -5.31
CA VAL A 24 7.94 15.30 -4.28
C VAL A 24 8.98 16.41 -4.46
N ASN A 25 10.24 16.07 -4.62
CA ASN A 25 11.32 17.05 -4.76
C ASN A 25 11.21 17.87 -6.06
N LYS A 26 10.75 17.26 -7.15
CA LYS A 26 10.37 17.98 -8.38
C LYS A 26 9.24 19.00 -8.10
N THR A 27 8.24 18.60 -7.32
CA THR A 27 7.14 19.48 -6.92
C THR A 27 7.64 20.60 -6.00
N MET A 28 8.43 20.29 -4.99
CA MET A 28 9.00 21.29 -4.07
C MET A 28 9.83 22.33 -4.83
N ARG A 29 10.72 21.91 -5.74
CA ARG A 29 11.50 22.82 -6.59
C ARG A 29 10.63 23.74 -7.44
N LYS A 30 9.56 23.19 -8.04
CA LYS A 30 8.63 23.95 -8.90
C LYS A 30 7.98 25.10 -8.16
N PHE A 31 7.65 24.90 -6.88
CA PHE A 31 6.94 25.91 -6.06
C PHE A 31 7.85 26.66 -5.08
N GLY A 32 9.17 26.46 -5.15
CA GLY A 32 10.14 27.19 -4.33
C GLY A 32 10.24 26.73 -2.88
N TYR A 33 9.86 25.50 -2.57
CA TYR A 33 9.99 24.89 -1.24
C TYR A 33 11.25 24.03 -1.11
N PRO A 34 11.75 23.82 0.13
CA PRO A 34 12.87 22.90 0.38
C PRO A 34 12.54 21.47 -0.02
N GLU A 35 13.55 20.76 -0.54
CA GLU A 35 13.46 19.34 -0.83
C GLU A 35 13.37 18.51 0.45
N ILE A 36 12.79 17.31 0.34
CA ILE A 36 12.76 16.31 1.41
C ILE A 36 13.83 15.24 1.16
N THR A 37 14.22 14.55 2.22
CA THR A 37 15.13 13.40 2.16
C THR A 37 14.36 12.09 1.95
N ALA A 38 15.09 11.02 1.57
CA ALA A 38 14.51 9.68 1.46
C ALA A 38 13.86 9.20 2.78
N ASP A 39 14.47 9.52 3.93
CA ASP A 39 13.90 9.18 5.23
C ASP A 39 12.64 9.96 5.54
N GLU A 40 12.57 11.22 5.14
CA GLU A 40 11.34 12.01 5.24
C GLU A 40 10.26 11.45 4.31
N ALA A 41 10.58 11.15 3.05
CA ALA A 41 9.66 10.52 2.11
C ALA A 41 9.07 9.22 2.68
N ARG A 42 9.94 8.33 3.21
CA ARG A 42 9.52 7.07 3.84
C ARG A 42 8.53 7.30 4.99
N ARG A 43 8.76 8.30 5.83
CA ARG A 43 7.86 8.63 6.96
C ARG A 43 6.55 9.28 6.52
N PHE A 44 6.56 10.01 5.41
CA PHE A 44 5.41 10.80 4.97
C PHE A 44 4.40 10.00 4.14
N VAL A 45 4.86 8.95 3.46
CA VAL A 45 4.03 8.06 2.62
C VAL A 45 3.02 7.26 3.47
N GLY A 46 1.92 6.84 2.85
CA GLY A 46 0.91 5.92 3.42
C GLY A 46 -0.50 6.51 3.53
N ASN A 47 -0.64 7.83 3.67
CA ASN A 47 -1.93 8.50 3.87
C ASN A 47 -2.47 9.21 2.60
N GLY A 48 -1.91 8.90 1.42
CA GLY A 48 -2.28 9.51 0.14
C GLY A 48 -1.53 10.81 -0.18
N ALA A 49 -1.66 11.26 -1.43
CA ALA A 49 -0.88 12.37 -1.99
C ALA A 49 -1.04 13.69 -1.23
N LYS A 50 -2.27 14.02 -0.82
CA LYS A 50 -2.56 15.28 -0.10
C LYS A 50 -1.78 15.39 1.21
N ILE A 51 -1.80 14.35 2.02
CA ILE A 51 -1.09 14.29 3.30
C ILE A 51 0.43 14.23 3.09
N LEU A 52 0.88 13.53 2.05
CA LEU A 52 2.30 13.49 1.67
C LEU A 52 2.83 14.90 1.39
N ILE A 53 2.12 15.67 0.56
CA ILE A 53 2.51 17.06 0.22
C ILE A 53 2.42 17.97 1.45
N GLU A 54 1.36 17.88 2.25
CA GLU A 54 1.22 18.63 3.49
C GLU A 54 2.43 18.42 4.43
N ARG A 55 2.82 17.18 4.67
CA ARG A 55 4.00 16.83 5.48
C ARG A 55 5.30 17.35 4.85
N SER A 56 5.42 17.30 3.53
CA SER A 56 6.59 17.79 2.80
C SER A 56 6.75 19.31 2.89
N LEU A 57 5.65 20.03 3.04
CA LEU A 57 5.63 21.47 3.32
C LEU A 57 5.87 21.80 4.81
N LYS A 58 6.19 20.80 5.65
CA LYS A 58 6.53 20.94 7.08
C LYS A 58 5.45 21.72 7.87
N GLY A 59 4.18 21.47 7.56
CA GLY A 59 3.03 22.04 8.24
C GLY A 59 2.64 23.45 7.79
N VAL A 60 3.31 24.02 6.80
CA VAL A 60 2.90 25.29 6.16
C VAL A 60 1.94 24.96 5.03
N ILE A 61 0.68 25.35 5.15
CA ILE A 61 -0.31 25.16 4.07
C ILE A 61 -0.47 26.51 3.35
N PRO A 62 0.09 26.65 2.13
CA PRO A 62 -0.04 27.89 1.36
C PRO A 62 -1.43 28.00 0.71
N GLU A 63 -1.80 29.22 0.27
CA GLU A 63 -3.09 29.47 -0.41
C GLU A 63 -3.25 28.62 -1.68
N ASN A 64 -2.15 28.33 -2.38
CA ASN A 64 -2.14 27.50 -3.59
C ASN A 64 -1.88 26.01 -3.33
N PHE A 65 -2.19 25.49 -2.12
CA PHE A 65 -1.93 24.10 -1.73
C PHE A 65 -2.55 23.08 -2.70
N ASP A 66 -3.79 23.29 -3.13
CA ASP A 66 -4.48 22.39 -4.05
C ASP A 66 -3.80 22.34 -5.44
N GLU A 67 -3.21 23.46 -5.90
CA GLU A 67 -2.40 23.52 -7.13
C GLU A 67 -1.12 22.69 -6.98
N ILE A 68 -0.46 22.75 -5.82
CA ILE A 68 0.74 21.95 -5.54
C ILE A 68 0.40 20.45 -5.56
N VAL A 69 -0.70 20.06 -4.93
CA VAL A 69 -1.17 18.66 -4.93
C VAL A 69 -1.53 18.20 -6.35
N ALA A 70 -2.23 19.05 -7.13
CA ALA A 70 -2.56 18.73 -8.51
C ALA A 70 -1.30 18.53 -9.35
N PHE A 71 -0.32 19.45 -9.25
CA PHE A 71 0.96 19.31 -9.95
C PHE A 71 1.70 18.01 -9.58
N TYR A 72 1.73 17.64 -8.29
CA TYR A 72 2.31 16.39 -7.84
C TYR A 72 1.64 15.19 -8.54
N ASN A 73 0.30 15.15 -8.55
CA ASN A 73 -0.44 14.04 -9.16
C ASN A 73 -0.20 13.97 -10.68
N ASP A 74 -0.25 15.11 -11.38
CA ASP A 74 -0.07 15.19 -12.82
C ASP A 74 1.38 14.87 -13.25
N SER A 75 2.35 15.19 -12.39
CA SER A 75 3.76 14.98 -12.69
C SER A 75 4.27 13.60 -12.32
N TYR A 76 3.53 12.85 -11.51
CA TYR A 76 3.91 11.51 -11.10
C TYR A 76 3.74 10.53 -12.26
N ASN A 77 4.85 10.21 -12.91
CA ASN A 77 4.87 9.25 -14.01
C ASN A 77 5.06 7.83 -13.47
N PHE A 78 3.97 7.14 -13.25
CA PHE A 78 3.95 5.78 -12.70
C PHE A 78 4.64 4.77 -13.61
N CYS A 79 4.48 4.88 -14.93
CA CYS A 79 5.10 3.99 -15.91
C CYS A 79 6.60 4.25 -16.07
N GLY A 80 7.04 5.47 -15.81
CA GLY A 80 8.43 5.90 -15.93
C GLY A 80 9.27 5.68 -14.68
N SER A 81 8.68 5.23 -13.57
CA SER A 81 9.37 5.06 -12.28
C SER A 81 10.53 4.06 -12.39
N PRO A 82 11.77 4.51 -12.61
CA PRO A 82 12.90 3.62 -12.86
C PRO A 82 13.52 3.04 -11.58
N LYS A 83 13.21 3.62 -10.42
CA LYS A 83 13.80 3.27 -9.12
C LYS A 83 12.90 2.37 -8.28
N THR A 84 11.61 2.28 -8.62
CA THR A 84 10.68 1.36 -7.97
C THR A 84 11.06 -0.07 -8.28
N CYS A 85 11.06 -0.93 -7.26
CA CYS A 85 11.30 -2.37 -7.40
C CYS A 85 10.32 -3.18 -6.57
N VAL A 86 10.10 -4.43 -6.97
CA VAL A 86 9.37 -5.42 -6.18
C VAL A 86 10.26 -5.88 -5.04
N TYR A 87 9.70 -6.07 -3.84
CA TYR A 87 10.47 -6.64 -2.74
C TYR A 87 10.85 -8.09 -2.99
N ASP A 88 11.98 -8.50 -2.44
CA ASP A 88 12.57 -9.84 -2.64
C ASP A 88 11.58 -10.95 -2.29
N GLY A 89 11.43 -11.91 -3.21
CA GLY A 89 10.56 -13.08 -3.07
C GLY A 89 9.06 -12.81 -3.25
N MET A 90 8.63 -11.55 -3.41
CA MET A 90 7.20 -11.24 -3.52
C MET A 90 6.58 -11.71 -4.85
N SER A 91 7.32 -11.60 -5.96
CA SER A 91 6.83 -12.08 -7.26
C SER A 91 6.58 -13.58 -7.26
N GLU A 92 7.47 -14.35 -6.65
CA GLU A 92 7.37 -15.80 -6.50
C GLU A 92 6.21 -16.15 -5.58
N LEU A 93 6.13 -15.53 -4.40
CA LEU A 93 5.07 -15.76 -3.43
C LEU A 93 3.68 -15.55 -4.04
N LEU A 94 3.47 -14.45 -4.77
CA LEU A 94 2.18 -14.15 -5.39
C LEU A 94 1.78 -15.21 -6.42
N LYS A 95 2.73 -15.68 -7.25
CA LYS A 95 2.49 -16.75 -8.23
C LYS A 95 2.14 -18.07 -7.55
N GLU A 96 2.85 -18.42 -6.48
CA GLU A 96 2.59 -19.62 -5.70
C GLU A 96 1.21 -19.56 -5.03
N LEU A 97 0.87 -18.48 -4.36
CA LEU A 97 -0.48 -18.30 -3.77
C LEU A 97 -1.57 -18.43 -4.84
N LYS A 98 -1.34 -17.85 -6.02
CA LYS A 98 -2.31 -17.95 -7.13
C LYS A 98 -2.45 -19.39 -7.63
N ALA A 99 -1.34 -20.13 -7.75
CA ALA A 99 -1.33 -21.55 -8.15
C ALA A 99 -2.05 -22.43 -7.12
N ASP A 100 -1.96 -22.09 -5.83
CA ASP A 100 -2.65 -22.76 -4.73
C ASP A 100 -4.13 -22.37 -4.60
N GLY A 101 -4.64 -21.56 -5.54
CA GLY A 101 -6.05 -21.19 -5.63
C GLY A 101 -6.49 -20.04 -4.73
N TYR A 102 -5.56 -19.27 -4.18
CA TYR A 102 -5.90 -18.04 -3.46
C TYR A 102 -6.37 -16.96 -4.43
N LEU A 103 -7.35 -16.18 -4.00
CA LEU A 103 -7.66 -14.89 -4.59
C LEU A 103 -6.68 -13.86 -4.05
N LEU A 104 -6.19 -12.99 -4.93
CA LEU A 104 -5.26 -11.92 -4.59
C LEU A 104 -5.90 -10.56 -4.89
N ALA A 105 -5.81 -9.64 -3.95
CA ALA A 105 -6.28 -8.28 -4.15
C ALA A 105 -5.27 -7.25 -3.62
N VAL A 106 -5.37 -6.03 -4.16
CA VAL A 106 -4.63 -4.87 -3.68
C VAL A 106 -5.60 -3.84 -3.14
N VAL A 107 -5.26 -3.23 -1.99
CA VAL A 107 -5.96 -2.06 -1.42
C VAL A 107 -4.93 -1.01 -1.04
N SER A 108 -4.87 0.08 -1.81
CA SER A 108 -3.88 1.15 -1.62
C SER A 108 -4.54 2.53 -1.48
N ASN A 109 -3.90 3.43 -0.72
CA ASN A 109 -4.23 4.85 -0.66
C ASN A 109 -3.63 5.66 -1.82
N LYS A 110 -2.87 5.00 -2.72
CA LYS A 110 -2.44 5.58 -4.00
C LYS A 110 -3.66 5.73 -4.93
N PRO A 111 -3.76 6.79 -5.75
CA PRO A 111 -4.83 6.94 -6.73
C PRO A 111 -5.02 5.71 -7.61
N GLN A 112 -6.27 5.43 -8.02
CA GLN A 112 -6.62 4.19 -8.75
C GLN A 112 -5.77 3.96 -10.00
N ASP A 113 -5.59 4.99 -10.82
CA ASP A 113 -4.83 4.86 -12.08
C ASP A 113 -3.37 4.50 -11.79
N GLY A 114 -2.74 5.19 -10.84
CA GLY A 114 -1.38 4.89 -10.42
C GLY A 114 -1.22 3.51 -9.79
N THR A 115 -2.19 3.07 -9.00
CA THR A 115 -2.19 1.71 -8.44
C THR A 115 -2.23 0.67 -9.57
N THR A 116 -3.13 0.86 -10.53
CA THR A 116 -3.30 -0.04 -11.67
C THR A 116 -2.05 -0.09 -12.55
N GLU A 117 -1.42 1.06 -12.80
CA GLU A 117 -0.21 1.13 -13.61
C GLU A 117 0.98 0.42 -12.96
N VAL A 118 1.20 0.62 -11.65
CA VAL A 118 2.26 -0.08 -10.90
C VAL A 118 2.03 -1.58 -10.93
N ILE A 119 0.80 -2.04 -10.67
CA ILE A 119 0.46 -3.46 -10.71
C ILE A 119 0.72 -4.04 -12.10
N ARG A 120 0.25 -3.39 -13.16
CA ARG A 120 0.48 -3.86 -14.54
C ARG A 120 1.98 -3.92 -14.87
N LYS A 121 2.74 -2.90 -14.49
CA LYS A 121 4.18 -2.82 -14.79
C LYS A 121 4.98 -3.94 -14.14
N PHE A 122 4.74 -4.24 -12.87
CA PHE A 122 5.58 -5.14 -12.09
C PHE A 122 5.05 -6.57 -12.00
N PHE A 123 3.74 -6.75 -12.13
CA PHE A 123 3.08 -8.05 -11.91
C PHE A 123 2.28 -8.53 -13.14
N GLY A 124 2.13 -7.67 -14.16
CA GLY A 124 1.33 -7.99 -15.35
C GLY A 124 -0.18 -7.95 -15.09
N ASP A 125 -0.94 -8.26 -16.15
CA ASP A 125 -2.40 -8.35 -16.08
C ASP A 125 -2.82 -9.75 -15.58
N GLY A 126 -3.85 -9.82 -14.75
CA GLY A 126 -4.51 -11.07 -14.34
C GLY A 126 -3.93 -11.79 -13.14
N LEU A 127 -2.83 -11.33 -12.54
CA LEU A 127 -2.33 -11.92 -11.29
C LEU A 127 -3.26 -11.61 -10.11
N PHE A 128 -3.72 -10.36 -10.01
CA PHE A 128 -4.66 -9.92 -8.98
C PHE A 128 -6.10 -10.00 -9.48
N ASP A 129 -6.98 -10.57 -8.64
CA ASP A 129 -8.42 -10.68 -8.93
C ASP A 129 -9.14 -9.35 -8.73
N TYR A 130 -8.57 -8.45 -7.91
CA TYR A 130 -9.08 -7.09 -7.71
C TYR A 130 -7.96 -6.12 -7.35
N VAL A 131 -7.95 -4.96 -7.99
CA VAL A 131 -7.01 -3.86 -7.69
C VAL A 131 -7.80 -2.63 -7.31
N TYR A 132 -7.68 -2.23 -6.04
CA TYR A 132 -8.29 -1.04 -5.49
C TYR A 132 -7.23 0.01 -5.17
N GLY A 133 -7.30 1.15 -5.85
CA GLY A 133 -6.64 2.39 -5.47
C GLY A 133 -7.66 3.40 -4.93
N GLN A 134 -7.18 4.51 -4.38
CA GLN A 134 -8.04 5.59 -3.88
C GLN A 134 -8.98 6.10 -4.98
N ARG A 135 -10.25 6.30 -4.61
CA ARG A 135 -11.32 6.83 -5.48
C ARG A 135 -12.05 7.95 -4.78
N GLU A 136 -12.56 8.90 -5.56
CA GLU A 136 -13.39 9.97 -5.04
C GLU A 136 -14.68 9.41 -4.38
N GLY A 137 -15.10 10.05 -3.31
CA GLY A 137 -16.30 9.65 -2.56
C GLY A 137 -16.14 8.42 -1.65
N VAL A 138 -14.97 7.77 -1.62
CA VAL A 138 -14.69 6.64 -0.71
C VAL A 138 -13.61 7.05 0.28
N LYS A 139 -13.81 6.76 1.57
CA LYS A 139 -12.81 7.02 2.60
C LYS A 139 -11.58 6.16 2.38
N THR A 140 -10.42 6.78 2.53
CA THR A 140 -9.12 6.08 2.46
C THR A 140 -8.88 5.17 3.66
N LYS A 141 -7.93 4.24 3.56
CA LYS A 141 -7.38 3.54 4.73
C LYS A 141 -6.96 4.58 5.80
N PRO A 142 -7.19 4.36 7.08
CA PRO A 142 -7.59 3.11 7.73
C PRO A 142 -9.11 2.85 7.80
N SER A 143 -9.95 3.51 6.98
CA SER A 143 -11.35 3.13 6.83
C SER A 143 -11.47 1.69 6.31
N LYS A 144 -12.48 0.97 6.80
CA LYS A 144 -12.81 -0.37 6.30
C LYS A 144 -13.45 -0.38 4.90
N GLU A 145 -13.93 0.78 4.42
CA GLU A 145 -14.69 0.88 3.16
C GLU A 145 -13.96 0.26 1.95
N PRO A 146 -12.66 0.53 1.69
CA PRO A 146 -11.94 -0.08 0.58
C PRO A 146 -11.90 -1.61 0.66
N VAL A 147 -11.70 -2.15 1.86
CA VAL A 147 -11.68 -3.60 2.11
C VAL A 147 -13.06 -4.20 1.88
N GLU A 148 -14.12 -3.57 2.37
CA GLU A 148 -15.51 -4.04 2.18
C GLU A 148 -15.90 -4.06 0.70
N ILE A 149 -15.43 -3.10 -0.10
CA ILE A 149 -15.62 -3.08 -1.56
C ILE A 149 -14.98 -4.33 -2.20
N VAL A 150 -13.74 -4.64 -1.82
CA VAL A 150 -13.02 -5.82 -2.34
C VAL A 150 -13.71 -7.12 -1.94
N LEU A 151 -14.04 -7.28 -0.67
CA LEU A 151 -14.72 -8.47 -0.15
C LEU A 151 -16.06 -8.71 -0.88
N LYS A 152 -16.84 -7.65 -1.08
CA LYS A 152 -18.11 -7.70 -1.81
C LYS A 152 -17.91 -8.08 -3.28
N ALA A 153 -16.94 -7.45 -3.96
CA ALA A 153 -16.68 -7.69 -5.37
C ALA A 153 -16.25 -9.15 -5.64
N LEU A 154 -15.45 -9.73 -4.74
CA LEU A 154 -14.97 -11.10 -4.86
C LEU A 154 -15.91 -12.14 -4.20
N SER A 155 -16.97 -11.70 -3.51
CA SER A 155 -17.89 -12.55 -2.77
C SER A 155 -17.14 -13.43 -1.76
N VAL A 156 -16.31 -12.80 -0.90
CA VAL A 156 -15.51 -13.43 0.15
C VAL A 156 -15.95 -12.92 1.51
N GLU A 157 -16.09 -13.82 2.49
CA GLU A 157 -16.38 -13.45 3.86
C GLU A 157 -15.12 -13.00 4.61
N LYS A 158 -15.25 -12.18 5.66
CA LYS A 158 -14.11 -11.65 6.43
C LYS A 158 -13.21 -12.74 6.99
N ARG A 159 -13.79 -13.84 7.51
CA ARG A 159 -13.03 -14.98 8.03
C ARG A 159 -12.17 -15.67 6.96
N ASP A 160 -12.55 -15.57 5.70
CA ASP A 160 -11.84 -16.19 4.56
C ASP A 160 -10.84 -15.22 3.91
N ALA A 161 -10.50 -14.12 4.60
CA ALA A 161 -9.58 -13.10 4.10
C ALA A 161 -8.53 -12.71 5.14
N VAL A 162 -7.30 -12.46 4.67
CA VAL A 162 -6.21 -11.84 5.44
C VAL A 162 -5.80 -10.53 4.81
N TYR A 163 -5.26 -9.61 5.62
CA TYR A 163 -4.76 -8.31 5.17
C TYR A 163 -3.26 -8.22 5.46
N VAL A 164 -2.47 -7.81 4.47
CA VAL A 164 -1.02 -7.69 4.54
C VAL A 164 -0.61 -6.24 4.25
N GLY A 165 0.18 -5.65 5.13
CA GLY A 165 0.68 -4.28 4.97
C GLY A 165 1.91 -4.01 5.82
N ASP A 166 2.53 -2.84 5.64
CA ASP A 166 3.78 -2.47 6.29
C ASP A 166 3.67 -1.25 7.22
N SER A 167 2.49 -0.65 7.32
CA SER A 167 2.31 0.61 8.03
C SER A 167 1.29 0.54 9.18
N GLU A 168 1.31 1.56 10.03
CA GLU A 168 0.29 1.79 11.06
C GLU A 168 -1.12 1.92 10.45
N VAL A 169 -1.18 2.47 9.23
CA VAL A 169 -2.44 2.59 8.49
C VAL A 169 -3.00 1.20 8.14
N ASP A 170 -2.13 0.26 7.78
CA ASP A 170 -2.53 -1.10 7.42
C ASP A 170 -2.95 -1.91 8.63
N ALA A 171 -2.21 -1.82 9.73
CA ALA A 171 -2.57 -2.46 11.00
C ALA A 171 -3.96 -2.02 11.45
N LEU A 172 -4.23 -0.71 11.41
CA LEU A 172 -5.55 -0.14 11.71
C LEU A 172 -6.61 -0.55 10.68
N THR A 173 -6.26 -0.65 9.39
CA THR A 173 -7.19 -1.11 8.33
C THR A 173 -7.64 -2.54 8.58
N ALA A 174 -6.70 -3.44 8.87
CA ALA A 174 -7.03 -4.83 9.22
C ALA A 174 -7.95 -4.89 10.44
N LYS A 175 -7.61 -4.16 11.51
CA LYS A 175 -8.42 -4.08 12.73
C LYS A 175 -9.82 -3.53 12.47
N ASN A 176 -9.95 -2.40 11.76
CA ASN A 176 -11.22 -1.75 11.48
C ASN A 176 -12.12 -2.57 10.54
N SER A 177 -11.49 -3.38 9.69
CA SER A 177 -12.20 -4.31 8.78
C SER A 177 -12.57 -5.63 9.45
N GLY A 178 -11.99 -5.93 10.63
CA GLY A 178 -12.18 -7.21 11.33
C GLY A 178 -11.49 -8.37 10.59
N LEU A 179 -10.35 -8.10 9.94
CA LEU A 179 -9.54 -9.10 9.26
C LEU A 179 -8.32 -9.51 10.10
N TYR A 180 -7.82 -10.72 9.84
CA TYR A 180 -6.51 -11.12 10.33
C TYR A 180 -5.43 -10.31 9.61
N GLY A 181 -4.69 -9.49 10.37
CA GLY A 181 -3.65 -8.62 9.84
C GLY A 181 -2.28 -9.24 9.99
N ILE A 182 -1.46 -9.18 8.94
CA ILE A 182 -0.04 -9.55 8.96
C ILE A 182 0.77 -8.33 8.57
N SER A 183 1.67 -7.88 9.46
CA SER A 183 2.55 -6.75 9.19
C SER A 183 3.90 -7.23 8.68
N VAL A 184 4.34 -6.72 7.53
CA VAL A 184 5.65 -7.03 6.97
C VAL A 184 6.70 -6.05 7.50
N LEU A 185 7.93 -6.54 7.74
CA LEU A 185 9.00 -5.78 8.39
C LEU A 185 10.05 -5.22 7.42
N TRP A 186 9.88 -5.44 6.12
CA TRP A 186 10.77 -4.86 5.08
C TRP A 186 10.30 -3.51 4.53
N GLY A 187 9.13 -3.05 4.98
CA GLY A 187 8.48 -1.84 4.48
C GLY A 187 9.01 -0.53 5.07
N PHE A 188 8.12 0.43 5.21
CA PHE A 188 8.48 1.82 5.55
C PHE A 188 8.47 2.10 7.06
N ARG A 189 7.87 1.23 7.88
CA ARG A 189 7.70 1.46 9.33
C ARG A 189 8.49 0.48 10.18
N GLU A 190 9.01 1.01 11.28
CA GLU A 190 9.64 0.21 12.31
C GLU A 190 8.60 -0.61 13.08
N LYS A 191 9.02 -1.78 13.55
CA LYS A 191 8.13 -2.75 14.22
C LYS A 191 7.43 -2.17 15.45
N GLU A 192 8.10 -1.31 16.20
CA GLU A 192 7.59 -0.68 17.40
C GLU A 192 6.32 0.13 17.11
N LEU A 193 6.34 0.92 16.03
CA LEU A 193 5.18 1.70 15.58
C LEU A 193 4.02 0.80 15.17
N LEU A 194 4.30 -0.32 14.51
CA LEU A 194 3.29 -1.30 14.12
C LEU A 194 2.62 -1.93 15.35
N VAL A 195 3.42 -2.29 16.38
CA VAL A 195 2.92 -2.83 17.66
C VAL A 195 2.06 -1.81 18.38
N GLU A 196 2.47 -0.56 18.46
CA GLU A 196 1.70 0.53 19.07
C GLU A 196 0.32 0.72 18.43
N ASN A 197 0.20 0.40 17.12
CA ASN A 197 -1.04 0.48 16.37
C ASN A 197 -1.81 -0.86 16.28
N GLY A 198 -1.42 -1.85 17.10
CA GLY A 198 -2.17 -3.08 17.30
C GLY A 198 -1.78 -4.24 16.38
N ALA A 199 -0.67 -4.15 15.68
CA ALA A 199 -0.13 -5.29 14.93
C ALA A 199 0.39 -6.35 15.92
N THR A 200 0.04 -7.62 15.64
CA THR A 200 0.41 -8.77 16.49
C THR A 200 1.11 -9.87 15.72
N VAL A 201 0.99 -9.88 14.41
CA VAL A 201 1.59 -10.89 13.53
C VAL A 201 2.54 -10.22 12.57
N PHE A 202 3.76 -10.74 12.50
CA PHE A 202 4.84 -10.14 11.73
C PHE A 202 5.50 -11.16 10.81
N ALA A 203 5.97 -10.69 9.64
CA ALA A 203 6.78 -11.45 8.72
C ALA A 203 7.97 -10.59 8.27
N ALA A 204 9.19 -11.13 8.40
CA ALA A 204 10.42 -10.46 7.98
C ALA A 204 10.83 -10.82 6.54
N THR A 205 10.28 -11.89 5.98
CA THR A 205 10.55 -12.38 4.63
C THR A 205 9.28 -12.84 3.93
N ALA A 206 9.30 -12.90 2.59
CA ALA A 206 8.19 -13.44 1.81
C ALA A 206 7.86 -14.89 2.20
N ARG A 207 8.87 -15.69 2.56
CA ARG A 207 8.68 -17.07 3.06
C ARG A 207 7.91 -17.08 4.38
N GLU A 208 8.32 -16.29 5.36
CA GLU A 208 7.59 -16.18 6.64
C GLU A 208 6.16 -15.68 6.43
N LEU A 209 5.97 -14.72 5.50
CA LEU A 209 4.63 -14.24 5.13
C LEU A 209 3.76 -15.38 4.61
N ARG A 210 4.28 -16.22 3.69
CA ARG A 210 3.58 -17.43 3.21
C ARG A 210 3.16 -18.33 4.36
N GLU A 211 4.09 -18.67 5.25
CA GLU A 211 3.83 -19.53 6.42
C GLU A 211 2.72 -18.95 7.32
N LYS A 212 2.69 -17.63 7.54
CA LYS A 212 1.64 -16.97 8.33
C LYS A 212 0.27 -17.03 7.64
N ILE A 213 0.23 -16.79 6.33
CA ILE A 213 -1.01 -16.89 5.53
C ILE A 213 -1.56 -18.32 5.59
N GLU A 214 -0.74 -19.32 5.31
CA GLU A 214 -1.15 -20.74 5.32
C GLU A 214 -1.64 -21.18 6.70
N ASN A 215 -0.90 -20.84 7.76
CA ASN A 215 -1.26 -21.18 9.14
C ASN A 215 -2.61 -20.58 9.54
N TYR A 216 -2.94 -19.36 9.11
CA TYR A 216 -4.25 -18.79 9.36
C TYR A 216 -5.36 -19.65 8.75
N PHE A 217 -5.24 -20.02 7.47
CA PHE A 217 -6.28 -20.78 6.77
C PHE A 217 -6.34 -22.28 7.11
N VAL A 218 -5.30 -22.83 7.72
CA VAL A 218 -5.31 -24.23 8.21
C VAL A 218 -6.03 -24.31 9.57
N ASN A 219 -6.00 -23.25 10.36
CA ASN A 219 -6.57 -23.22 11.72
C ASN A 219 -7.98 -22.60 11.77
N LEU A 220 -8.63 -22.37 10.61
CA LEU A 220 -10.05 -22.00 10.49
C LEU A 220 -10.95 -23.24 10.56
#